data_ff6aca859cb9e4f79c0baf65f72464c7
#
_entry.id   ff6aca859cb9e4f79c0baf65f72464c7
#
_cell.length_a   1.000
_cell.length_b   1.000
_cell.length_c   1.000
_cell.angle_alpha   90.00
_cell.angle_beta   90.00
_cell.angle_gamma   90.00
#
_symmetry.space_group_name_H-M   'P 1'
#
loop_
_entity.id
_entity.type
_entity.pdbx_description
1 polymer ?
#
loop_
_entity_poly.entity_id
_entity_poly.type
_entity_poly.pdbx_seq_one_letter_code
_entity_poly.pdbx_strand_id
1 'polypeptide(L)'
;MKAAVVVANEDVQYQEIEEPQAKPGWVKIKIKASGICGSDVPRVLNHGVHFYPIVLGHEFSGDVVEVGEGVTKVKVGDRVSGAPLLPCMKCDDCQNGNFSLCKHYSFIGSRQQGSNADYVVIPEQNAIPFDPSISYEQGAMFEPSTVALHGLLQNDYQGGRCVAILGCGTIGIFTMQWAKIFGSKKVVVFDISEERLDLAMRMGADAVINTTKENYMEEAMAITGGKGYEYVFETAGQVPTMHMAFELAANKAHVCFIGTPHADLTFTPKQWENMNRKEFKLTGSWMSYSSPFPGKEWDLTAHYFATGQLKFDPGFIYRKMPMSQAQEAFQLYKTPGLVKGKILLTNED
;
A
#
# COMPACT_ATOMS: atom_id res chain seq x y z
N MET A 1 -23.10 13.27 -9.72
CA MET A 1 -21.65 13.47 -9.58
C MET A 1 -20.91 12.89 -10.77
N LYS A 2 -19.68 13.35 -11.03
CA LYS A 2 -18.82 12.76 -12.05
C LYS A 2 -17.94 11.66 -11.46
N ALA A 3 -17.64 10.63 -12.26
CA ALA A 3 -16.81 9.50 -11.85
C ALA A 3 -16.12 8.84 -13.04
N ALA A 4 -14.95 8.24 -12.80
CA ALA A 4 -14.27 7.36 -13.71
C ALA A 4 -14.78 5.92 -13.51
N VAL A 5 -15.68 5.50 -14.38
CA VAL A 5 -16.44 4.26 -14.28
C VAL A 5 -15.81 3.19 -15.18
N VAL A 6 -15.43 2.06 -14.63
CA VAL A 6 -15.02 0.89 -15.40
C VAL A 6 -16.29 0.22 -15.90
N VAL A 7 -16.55 0.32 -17.20
CA VAL A 7 -17.77 -0.20 -17.85
C VAL A 7 -17.54 -1.55 -18.54
N ALA A 8 -16.29 -1.80 -18.90
CA ALA A 8 -15.83 -3.09 -19.46
C ALA A 8 -14.33 -3.22 -19.23
N ASN A 9 -13.77 -4.38 -19.57
CA ASN A 9 -12.32 -4.57 -19.56
C ASN A 9 -11.65 -3.55 -20.50
N GLU A 10 -10.60 -2.87 -20.01
CA GLU A 10 -9.88 -1.80 -20.71
C GLU A 10 -10.70 -0.54 -21.05
N ASP A 11 -11.93 -0.41 -20.56
CA ASP A 11 -12.82 0.71 -20.83
C ASP A 11 -13.22 1.42 -19.54
N VAL A 12 -12.61 2.59 -19.31
CA VAL A 12 -12.88 3.48 -18.18
C VAL A 12 -13.48 4.79 -18.72
N GLN A 13 -14.74 5.04 -18.44
CA GLN A 13 -15.47 6.20 -18.95
C GLN A 13 -15.68 7.23 -17.84
N TYR A 14 -15.32 8.49 -18.12
CA TYR A 14 -15.63 9.60 -17.24
C TYR A 14 -17.03 10.13 -17.54
N GLN A 15 -17.96 9.87 -16.63
CA GLN A 15 -19.38 10.12 -16.86
C GLN A 15 -20.11 10.57 -15.61
N GLU A 16 -21.31 11.08 -15.78
CA GLU A 16 -22.22 11.38 -14.68
C GLU A 16 -22.89 10.11 -14.16
N ILE A 17 -22.90 9.98 -12.83
CA ILE A 17 -23.60 8.92 -12.10
C ILE A 17 -24.38 9.50 -10.95
N GLU A 18 -25.27 8.72 -10.34
CA GLU A 18 -26.00 9.14 -9.15
C GLU A 18 -25.04 9.48 -8.00
N GLU A 19 -25.29 10.61 -7.34
CA GLU A 19 -24.49 11.02 -6.19
C GLU A 19 -24.92 10.27 -4.94
N PRO A 20 -23.98 9.58 -4.23
CA PRO A 20 -24.32 8.83 -3.04
C PRO A 20 -24.68 9.76 -1.87
N GLN A 21 -25.59 9.31 -1.01
CA GLN A 21 -26.00 10.01 0.21
C GLN A 21 -25.43 9.30 1.43
N ALA A 22 -25.05 10.05 2.45
CA ALA A 22 -24.60 9.49 3.71
C ALA A 22 -25.78 8.86 4.47
N LYS A 23 -25.75 7.54 4.64
CA LYS A 23 -26.73 6.82 5.48
C LYS A 23 -26.33 6.87 6.96
N PRO A 24 -27.22 6.49 7.90
CA PRO A 24 -26.90 6.49 9.33
C PRO A 24 -25.56 5.75 9.62
N GLY A 25 -24.67 6.38 10.40
CA GLY A 25 -23.34 5.90 10.72
C GLY A 25 -22.30 6.01 9.60
N TRP A 26 -22.64 6.66 8.46
CA TRP A 26 -21.74 6.84 7.33
C TRP A 26 -21.44 8.33 7.09
N VAL A 27 -20.36 8.59 6.37
CA VAL A 27 -19.96 9.93 5.96
C VAL A 27 -19.74 9.98 4.45
N LYS A 28 -20.05 11.13 3.84
CA LYS A 28 -19.73 11.44 2.45
C LYS A 28 -18.49 12.31 2.40
N ILE A 29 -17.54 11.92 1.57
CA ILE A 29 -16.25 12.57 1.41
C ILE A 29 -16.16 13.13 -0.01
N LYS A 30 -15.88 14.42 -0.14
CA LYS A 30 -15.48 15.06 -1.40
C LYS A 30 -14.02 14.70 -1.66
N ILE A 31 -13.75 13.92 -2.70
CA ILE A 31 -12.42 13.44 -3.02
C ILE A 31 -11.52 14.57 -3.52
N LYS A 32 -10.32 14.65 -2.96
CA LYS A 32 -9.28 15.59 -3.38
C LYS A 32 -8.11 14.88 -4.07
N ALA A 33 -7.78 13.67 -3.62
CA ALA A 33 -6.75 12.83 -4.23
C ALA A 33 -7.16 11.36 -4.13
N SER A 34 -6.98 10.61 -5.22
CA SER A 34 -7.22 9.16 -5.29
C SER A 34 -6.04 8.49 -6.02
N GLY A 35 -5.32 7.59 -5.33
CA GLY A 35 -4.19 6.85 -5.88
C GLY A 35 -4.64 5.65 -6.71
N ILE A 36 -3.97 5.42 -7.83
CA ILE A 36 -4.12 4.14 -8.55
C ILE A 36 -3.23 3.10 -7.88
N CYS A 37 -3.86 2.10 -7.29
CA CYS A 37 -3.17 0.94 -6.71
C CYS A 37 -2.69 -0.01 -7.82
N GLY A 38 -1.52 -0.62 -7.62
CA GLY A 38 -1.02 -1.67 -8.51
C GLY A 38 -1.98 -2.85 -8.67
N SER A 39 -2.82 -3.12 -7.66
CA SER A 39 -3.84 -4.17 -7.72
C SER A 39 -5.03 -3.84 -8.64
N ASP A 40 -5.29 -2.55 -8.93
CA ASP A 40 -6.36 -2.14 -9.83
C ASP A 40 -5.97 -2.25 -11.30
N VAL A 41 -4.67 -2.18 -11.59
CA VAL A 41 -4.15 -2.26 -12.96
C VAL A 41 -4.55 -3.55 -13.65
N PRO A 42 -4.30 -4.77 -13.12
CA PRO A 42 -4.74 -6.00 -13.77
C PRO A 42 -6.27 -6.16 -13.77
N ARG A 43 -7.00 -5.56 -12.84
CA ARG A 43 -8.47 -5.55 -12.86
C ARG A 43 -9.01 -4.79 -14.05
N VAL A 44 -8.42 -3.66 -14.40
CA VAL A 44 -8.84 -2.86 -15.55
C VAL A 44 -8.31 -3.43 -16.85
N LEU A 45 -7.04 -3.84 -16.91
CA LEU A 45 -6.35 -4.15 -18.16
C LEU A 45 -6.34 -5.65 -18.53
N ASN A 46 -6.62 -6.58 -17.59
CA ASN A 46 -6.43 -8.01 -17.83
C ASN A 46 -7.60 -8.89 -17.36
N HIS A 47 -7.85 -8.95 -16.04
CA HIS A 47 -8.69 -9.98 -15.44
C HIS A 47 -10.16 -9.57 -15.28
N GLY A 48 -10.45 -8.28 -15.44
CA GLY A 48 -11.77 -7.72 -15.13
C GLY A 48 -11.96 -7.42 -13.64
N VAL A 49 -13.03 -6.71 -13.36
CA VAL A 49 -13.48 -6.30 -12.02
C VAL A 49 -14.53 -7.27 -11.49
N HIS A 50 -14.89 -7.17 -10.20
CA HIS A 50 -15.88 -8.06 -9.59
C HIS A 50 -17.30 -7.93 -10.20
N PHE A 51 -17.64 -6.73 -10.64
CA PHE A 51 -18.91 -6.43 -11.33
C PHE A 51 -18.76 -5.17 -12.17
N TYR A 52 -19.57 -5.02 -13.18
CA TYR A 52 -19.67 -3.84 -14.05
C TYR A 52 -21.08 -3.22 -13.97
N PRO A 53 -21.24 -1.89 -13.99
CA PRO A 53 -20.18 -0.88 -13.91
C PRO A 53 -19.68 -0.66 -12.47
N ILE A 54 -18.40 -0.31 -12.32
CA ILE A 54 -17.82 0.00 -11.01
C ILE A 54 -16.93 1.24 -11.08
N VAL A 55 -16.92 2.02 -10.01
CA VAL A 55 -15.92 3.03 -9.71
C VAL A 55 -14.84 2.39 -8.83
N LEU A 56 -13.60 2.34 -9.31
CA LEU A 56 -12.46 1.87 -8.53
C LEU A 56 -11.90 2.97 -7.61
N GLY A 57 -10.75 2.73 -7.00
CA GLY A 57 -10.04 3.67 -6.11
C GLY A 57 -10.32 3.38 -4.63
N HIS A 58 -9.23 3.14 -3.90
CA HIS A 58 -9.24 2.78 -2.48
C HIS A 58 -8.09 3.41 -1.68
N GLU A 59 -7.24 4.18 -2.33
CA GLU A 59 -6.16 4.97 -1.74
C GLU A 59 -6.52 6.44 -1.87
N PHE A 60 -7.23 7.03 -0.90
CA PHE A 60 -7.83 8.35 -1.10
C PHE A 60 -7.85 9.24 0.14
N SER A 61 -8.01 10.53 -0.14
CA SER A 61 -8.25 11.54 0.87
C SER A 61 -9.20 12.63 0.35
N GLY A 62 -9.82 13.33 1.27
CA GLY A 62 -10.74 14.43 0.94
C GLY A 62 -11.35 15.06 2.17
N ASP A 63 -12.39 15.85 1.94
CA ASP A 63 -13.13 16.58 2.98
C ASP A 63 -14.47 15.90 3.25
N VAL A 64 -14.81 15.74 4.53
CA VAL A 64 -16.16 15.32 4.93
C VAL A 64 -17.15 16.44 4.57
N VAL A 65 -18.13 16.15 3.73
CA VAL A 65 -19.14 17.13 3.27
C VAL A 65 -20.53 16.82 3.78
N GLU A 66 -20.79 15.60 4.24
CA GLU A 66 -22.06 15.17 4.80
C GLU A 66 -21.82 14.07 5.84
N VAL A 67 -22.57 14.10 6.92
CA VAL A 67 -22.56 13.06 7.97
C VAL A 67 -23.96 12.52 8.16
N GLY A 68 -24.07 11.18 8.20
CA GLY A 68 -25.34 10.50 8.49
C GLY A 68 -25.69 10.57 9.97
N GLU A 69 -26.93 10.21 10.29
CA GLU A 69 -27.40 10.14 11.67
C GLU A 69 -26.51 9.24 12.53
N GLY A 70 -26.20 9.67 13.75
CA GLY A 70 -25.40 8.92 14.73
C GLY A 70 -23.88 8.98 14.53
N VAL A 71 -23.39 9.69 13.51
CA VAL A 71 -21.94 9.94 13.33
C VAL A 71 -21.42 10.87 14.43
N THR A 72 -20.33 10.47 15.07
CA THR A 72 -19.71 11.20 16.19
C THR A 72 -18.20 11.37 16.07
N LYS A 73 -17.53 10.51 15.29
CA LYS A 73 -16.07 10.46 15.17
C LYS A 73 -15.50 11.60 14.33
N VAL A 74 -16.25 12.06 13.33
CA VAL A 74 -15.86 13.13 12.41
C VAL A 74 -17.04 14.06 12.13
N LYS A 75 -16.76 15.28 11.65
CA LYS A 75 -17.76 16.30 11.29
C LYS A 75 -17.50 16.86 9.91
N VAL A 76 -18.48 17.56 9.37
CA VAL A 76 -18.34 18.30 8.10
C VAL A 76 -17.18 19.28 8.21
N GLY A 77 -16.31 19.28 7.20
CA GLY A 77 -15.08 20.07 7.11
C GLY A 77 -13.84 19.37 7.62
N ASP A 78 -13.96 18.21 8.25
CA ASP A 78 -12.77 17.42 8.63
C ASP A 78 -12.09 16.82 7.39
N ARG A 79 -10.76 16.85 7.39
CA ARG A 79 -9.94 16.21 6.36
C ARG A 79 -9.69 14.75 6.76
N VAL A 80 -9.97 13.84 5.85
CA VAL A 80 -9.90 12.40 6.14
C VAL A 80 -9.22 11.60 5.02
N SER A 81 -8.53 10.54 5.41
CA SER A 81 -8.21 9.40 4.55
C SER A 81 -9.23 8.28 4.81
N GLY A 82 -9.44 7.40 3.87
CA GLY A 82 -10.40 6.31 4.01
C GLY A 82 -9.73 4.95 4.13
N ALA A 83 -10.10 4.19 5.17
CA ALA A 83 -9.75 2.78 5.32
C ALA A 83 -10.74 1.92 4.51
N PRO A 84 -10.32 1.28 3.39
CA PRO A 84 -11.28 0.72 2.43
C PRO A 84 -11.94 -0.60 2.85
N LEU A 85 -11.40 -1.35 3.81
CA LEU A 85 -11.98 -2.63 4.22
C LEU A 85 -13.30 -2.44 4.98
N LEU A 86 -14.30 -3.23 4.62
CA LEU A 86 -15.58 -3.34 5.31
C LEU A 86 -15.75 -4.78 5.81
N PRO A 87 -15.20 -5.12 6.99
CA PRO A 87 -15.31 -6.46 7.54
C PRO A 87 -16.73 -6.71 8.07
N CYS A 88 -17.16 -7.97 8.12
CA CYS A 88 -18.51 -8.30 8.56
C CYS A 88 -18.74 -8.14 10.08
N MET A 89 -17.70 -7.95 10.86
CA MET A 89 -17.67 -7.74 12.33
C MET A 89 -18.25 -8.89 13.18
N LYS A 90 -18.64 -10.01 12.56
CA LYS A 90 -19.35 -11.11 13.26
C LYS A 90 -18.80 -12.51 13.01
N CYS A 91 -17.90 -12.72 12.04
CA CYS A 91 -17.23 -14.01 11.86
C CYS A 91 -16.10 -14.18 12.88
N ASP A 92 -15.63 -15.41 13.06
CA ASP A 92 -14.59 -15.75 14.03
C ASP A 92 -13.32 -14.91 13.85
N ASP A 93 -12.89 -14.68 12.58
CA ASP A 93 -11.74 -13.85 12.31
C ASP A 93 -11.95 -12.41 12.80
N CYS A 94 -13.13 -11.81 12.53
CA CYS A 94 -13.44 -10.47 13.00
C CYS A 94 -13.51 -10.38 14.53
N GLN A 95 -14.12 -11.38 15.19
CA GLN A 95 -14.21 -11.40 16.65
C GLN A 95 -12.84 -11.57 17.31
N ASN A 96 -11.90 -12.23 16.64
CA ASN A 96 -10.50 -12.34 17.08
C ASN A 96 -9.62 -11.16 16.67
N GLY A 97 -10.18 -10.11 16.03
CA GLY A 97 -9.43 -8.92 15.59
C GLY A 97 -8.65 -9.10 14.29
N ASN A 98 -8.83 -10.22 13.60
CA ASN A 98 -8.17 -10.54 12.32
C ASN A 98 -9.00 -10.03 11.14
N PHE A 99 -9.27 -8.74 11.08
CA PHE A 99 -10.21 -8.16 10.10
C PHE A 99 -9.79 -8.37 8.65
N SER A 100 -8.49 -8.35 8.35
CA SER A 100 -7.94 -8.66 7.03
C SER A 100 -8.31 -10.06 6.52
N LEU A 101 -8.63 -11.00 7.42
CA LEU A 101 -8.96 -12.40 7.11
C LEU A 101 -10.48 -12.66 7.08
N CYS A 102 -11.30 -11.62 7.20
CA CYS A 102 -12.74 -11.73 7.14
C CYS A 102 -13.22 -12.36 5.83
N LYS A 103 -13.90 -13.51 5.90
CA LYS A 103 -14.38 -14.22 4.69
C LYS A 103 -15.57 -13.55 4.01
N HIS A 104 -16.23 -12.62 4.71
CA HIS A 104 -17.45 -11.92 4.25
C HIS A 104 -17.24 -10.42 4.12
N TYR A 105 -16.00 -9.99 3.85
CA TYR A 105 -15.71 -8.57 3.72
C TYR A 105 -16.24 -7.99 2.42
N SER A 106 -16.56 -6.70 2.47
CA SER A 106 -16.63 -5.84 1.31
C SER A 106 -15.43 -4.88 1.30
N PHE A 107 -15.21 -4.17 0.20
CA PHE A 107 -14.05 -3.31 0.05
C PHE A 107 -14.39 -2.14 -0.89
N ILE A 108 -14.20 -0.92 -0.40
CA ILE A 108 -14.38 0.31 -1.16
C ILE A 108 -13.43 0.30 -2.36
N GLY A 109 -13.95 0.58 -3.55
CA GLY A 109 -13.16 0.63 -4.79
C GLY A 109 -12.83 -0.72 -5.42
N SER A 110 -13.42 -1.83 -4.94
CA SER A 110 -13.33 -3.11 -5.64
C SER A 110 -14.58 -4.00 -5.51
N ARG A 111 -15.26 -3.97 -4.36
CA ARG A 111 -16.51 -4.69 -4.09
C ARG A 111 -17.68 -3.74 -3.80
N GLN A 112 -17.39 -2.46 -3.72
CA GLN A 112 -18.32 -1.33 -3.67
C GLN A 112 -17.71 -0.19 -4.48
N GLN A 113 -18.52 0.82 -4.81
CA GLN A 113 -18.07 2.02 -5.51
C GLN A 113 -16.96 2.71 -4.71
N GLY A 114 -15.93 3.14 -5.39
CA GLY A 114 -14.70 3.70 -4.82
C GLY A 114 -14.54 5.20 -5.01
N SER A 115 -13.30 5.64 -4.86
CA SER A 115 -12.91 7.04 -4.78
C SER A 115 -12.51 7.69 -6.11
N ASN A 116 -12.52 6.94 -7.23
CA ASN A 116 -12.28 7.54 -8.55
C ASN A 116 -13.53 8.30 -9.04
N ALA A 117 -14.02 9.22 -8.20
CA ALA A 117 -15.24 10.01 -8.38
C ALA A 117 -15.17 11.33 -7.60
N ASP A 118 -16.17 12.20 -7.76
CA ASP A 118 -16.27 13.43 -6.95
C ASP A 118 -16.47 13.12 -5.46
N TYR A 119 -17.26 12.08 -5.15
CA TYR A 119 -17.62 11.71 -3.79
C TYR A 119 -17.58 10.20 -3.58
N VAL A 120 -17.25 9.81 -2.35
CA VAL A 120 -17.39 8.43 -1.85
C VAL A 120 -18.10 8.47 -0.49
N VAL A 121 -18.83 7.41 -0.17
CA VAL A 121 -19.42 7.22 1.17
C VAL A 121 -18.79 6.04 1.86
N ILE A 122 -18.42 6.21 3.14
CA ILE A 122 -17.80 5.18 3.97
C ILE A 122 -18.40 5.22 5.40
N PRO A 123 -18.34 4.10 6.16
CA PRO A 123 -18.67 4.15 7.58
C PRO A 123 -17.76 5.11 8.35
N GLU A 124 -18.27 5.77 9.40
CA GLU A 124 -17.45 6.71 10.19
C GLU A 124 -16.18 6.07 10.78
N GLN A 125 -16.26 4.79 11.17
CA GLN A 125 -15.09 4.05 11.70
C GLN A 125 -13.94 3.91 10.68
N ASN A 126 -14.26 3.98 9.38
CA ASN A 126 -13.32 3.91 8.27
C ASN A 126 -12.75 5.29 7.88
N ALA A 127 -13.33 6.38 8.39
CA ALA A 127 -12.82 7.74 8.18
C ALA A 127 -11.71 8.04 9.18
N ILE A 128 -10.50 8.29 8.67
CA ILE A 128 -9.30 8.56 9.47
C ILE A 128 -8.99 10.06 9.38
N PRO A 129 -9.32 10.86 10.39
CA PRO A 129 -9.01 12.28 10.38
C PRO A 129 -7.49 12.49 10.44
N PHE A 130 -7.02 13.53 9.76
CA PHE A 130 -5.62 13.89 9.78
C PHE A 130 -5.42 15.41 9.92
N ASP A 131 -4.25 15.78 10.44
CA ASP A 131 -3.87 17.15 10.69
C ASP A 131 -3.85 17.99 9.40
N PRO A 132 -4.33 19.25 9.40
CA PRO A 132 -4.33 20.13 8.22
C PRO A 132 -2.93 20.37 7.60
N SER A 133 -1.84 20.14 8.34
CA SER A 133 -0.46 20.21 7.82
C SER A 133 -0.14 19.11 6.81
N ILE A 134 -0.92 18.00 6.82
CA ILE A 134 -0.79 16.88 5.88
C ILE A 134 -1.52 17.27 4.58
N SER A 135 -0.86 17.15 3.43
CA SER A 135 -1.52 17.38 2.14
C SER A 135 -2.50 16.26 1.78
N TYR A 136 -3.41 16.49 0.83
CA TYR A 136 -4.31 15.44 0.37
C TYR A 136 -3.56 14.33 -0.36
N GLU A 137 -2.47 14.64 -1.05
CA GLU A 137 -1.61 13.61 -1.65
C GLU A 137 -0.99 12.69 -0.58
N GLN A 138 -0.53 13.27 0.53
CA GLN A 138 -0.06 12.47 1.68
C GLN A 138 -1.20 11.66 2.29
N GLY A 139 -2.39 12.26 2.43
CA GLY A 139 -3.58 11.56 2.92
C GLY A 139 -3.98 10.37 2.05
N ALA A 140 -3.84 10.47 0.72
CA ALA A 140 -4.05 9.36 -0.21
C ALA A 140 -2.97 8.26 -0.08
N MET A 141 -1.82 8.57 0.53
CA MET A 141 -0.76 7.59 0.81
C MET A 141 -0.93 6.85 2.15
N PHE A 142 -1.98 7.12 2.92
CA PHE A 142 -2.20 6.42 4.20
C PHE A 142 -2.38 4.92 3.98
N GLU A 143 -3.25 4.53 3.06
CA GLU A 143 -3.50 3.12 2.79
C GLU A 143 -2.21 2.36 2.45
N PRO A 144 -1.41 2.73 1.43
CA PRO A 144 -0.18 2.01 1.13
C PRO A 144 0.87 2.08 2.26
N SER A 145 0.90 3.17 3.04
CA SER A 145 1.76 3.26 4.22
C SER A 145 1.35 2.26 5.31
N THR A 146 0.04 2.09 5.54
CA THR A 146 -0.45 1.12 6.52
C THR A 146 -0.18 -0.33 6.11
N VAL A 147 -0.26 -0.65 4.81
CA VAL A 147 0.11 -1.97 4.27
C VAL A 147 1.57 -2.29 4.57
N ALA A 148 2.47 -1.32 4.36
CA ALA A 148 3.88 -1.46 4.70
C ALA A 148 4.10 -1.67 6.19
N LEU A 149 3.46 -0.85 7.05
CA LEU A 149 3.55 -0.98 8.49
C LEU A 149 3.03 -2.32 9.01
N HIS A 150 1.91 -2.79 8.45
CA HIS A 150 1.32 -4.07 8.83
C HIS A 150 2.31 -5.23 8.63
N GLY A 151 3.07 -5.22 7.53
CA GLY A 151 4.13 -6.19 7.28
C GLY A 151 5.20 -6.24 8.39
N LEU A 152 5.58 -5.08 8.93
CA LEU A 152 6.51 -5.04 10.07
C LEU A 152 5.85 -5.64 11.32
N LEU A 153 4.61 -5.24 11.61
CA LEU A 153 3.89 -5.70 12.81
C LEU A 153 3.62 -7.21 12.80
N GLN A 154 3.31 -7.78 11.63
CA GLN A 154 3.12 -9.23 11.46
C GLN A 154 4.40 -10.05 11.72
N ASN A 155 5.56 -9.42 11.65
CA ASN A 155 6.87 -10.06 11.87
C ASN A 155 7.48 -9.75 13.23
N ASP A 156 6.70 -9.26 14.20
CA ASP A 156 7.21 -8.90 15.52
C ASP A 156 8.46 -8.02 15.43
N TYR A 157 8.43 -7.01 14.54
CA TYR A 157 9.59 -6.21 14.20
C TYR A 157 10.24 -5.57 15.44
N GLN A 158 11.55 -5.77 15.55
CA GLN A 158 12.37 -5.21 16.62
C GLN A 158 13.47 -4.33 16.04
N GLY A 159 13.67 -3.15 16.62
CA GLY A 159 14.76 -2.25 16.27
C GLY A 159 16.16 -2.87 16.49
N GLY A 160 17.20 -2.13 16.08
CA GLY A 160 18.60 -2.55 16.23
C GLY A 160 19.08 -3.62 15.24
N ARG A 161 18.29 -3.93 14.22
CA ARG A 161 18.53 -5.01 13.25
C ARG A 161 18.88 -4.50 11.85
N CYS A 162 19.54 -5.35 11.05
CA CYS A 162 19.76 -5.11 9.63
C CYS A 162 18.56 -5.61 8.82
N VAL A 163 18.06 -4.75 7.94
CA VAL A 163 16.83 -4.97 7.18
C VAL A 163 17.12 -4.90 5.69
N ALA A 164 16.61 -5.86 4.93
CA ALA A 164 16.56 -5.83 3.47
C ALA A 164 15.13 -5.57 3.01
N ILE A 165 14.96 -4.59 2.10
CA ILE A 165 13.69 -4.28 1.44
C ILE A 165 13.84 -4.61 -0.04
N LEU A 166 13.07 -5.57 -0.54
CA LEU A 166 13.13 -6.04 -1.92
C LEU A 166 12.00 -5.40 -2.73
N GLY A 167 12.37 -4.51 -3.63
CA GLY A 167 11.49 -3.63 -4.39
C GLY A 167 11.40 -2.23 -3.78
N CYS A 168 11.62 -1.23 -4.62
CA CYS A 168 11.61 0.19 -4.25
C CYS A 168 10.35 0.90 -4.80
N GLY A 169 9.21 0.20 -4.81
CA GLY A 169 7.90 0.77 -5.08
C GLY A 169 7.37 1.57 -3.90
N THR A 170 6.13 2.03 -3.99
CA THR A 170 5.47 2.79 -2.91
C THR A 170 5.50 2.02 -1.59
N ILE A 171 5.14 0.73 -1.60
CA ILE A 171 5.16 -0.12 -0.40
C ILE A 171 6.61 -0.28 0.13
N GLY A 172 7.58 -0.54 -0.75
CA GLY A 172 8.98 -0.73 -0.34
C GLY A 172 9.57 0.51 0.35
N ILE A 173 9.32 1.71 -0.19
CA ILE A 173 9.78 2.96 0.43
C ILE A 173 9.11 3.20 1.78
N PHE A 174 7.81 2.94 1.92
CA PHE A 174 7.16 3.04 3.24
C PHE A 174 7.67 1.98 4.21
N THR A 175 7.88 0.74 3.76
CA THR A 175 8.48 -0.32 4.60
C THR A 175 9.86 0.09 5.11
N MET A 176 10.69 0.69 4.24
CA MET A 176 12.00 1.24 4.59
C MET A 176 11.88 2.33 5.67
N GLN A 177 10.97 3.29 5.47
CA GLN A 177 10.78 4.39 6.43
C GLN A 177 10.28 3.88 7.79
N TRP A 178 9.30 2.97 7.79
CA TRP A 178 8.82 2.35 9.03
C TRP A 178 9.91 1.58 9.76
N ALA A 179 10.75 0.83 9.04
CA ALA A 179 11.90 0.17 9.64
C ALA A 179 12.88 1.17 10.27
N LYS A 180 13.12 2.32 9.64
CA LYS A 180 13.95 3.41 10.19
C LYS A 180 13.30 4.05 11.41
N ILE A 181 12.00 4.37 11.36
CA ILE A 181 11.24 4.96 12.50
C ILE A 181 11.29 4.02 13.71
N PHE A 182 11.20 2.72 13.49
CA PHE A 182 11.27 1.73 14.58
C PHE A 182 12.70 1.33 14.96
N GLY A 183 13.71 2.13 14.53
CA GLY A 183 15.06 2.07 15.05
C GLY A 183 15.90 0.93 14.45
N SER A 184 15.75 0.59 13.17
CA SER A 184 16.66 -0.35 12.49
C SER A 184 18.12 0.09 12.61
N LYS A 185 19.04 -0.88 12.73
CA LYS A 185 20.48 -0.62 12.70
C LYS A 185 20.93 -0.17 11.31
N LYS A 186 20.41 -0.83 10.27
CA LYS A 186 20.69 -0.54 8.86
C LYS A 186 19.53 -1.02 7.99
N VAL A 187 19.08 -0.19 7.06
CA VAL A 187 18.10 -0.56 6.03
C VAL A 187 18.73 -0.46 4.66
N VAL A 188 18.69 -1.57 3.92
CA VAL A 188 19.20 -1.69 2.55
C VAL A 188 18.05 -1.96 1.62
N VAL A 189 17.92 -1.16 0.55
CA VAL A 189 16.85 -1.27 -0.43
C VAL A 189 17.38 -1.84 -1.73
N PHE A 190 16.66 -2.78 -2.32
CA PHE A 190 17.02 -3.49 -3.54
C PHE A 190 16.02 -3.19 -4.64
N ASP A 191 16.48 -2.78 -5.81
CA ASP A 191 15.63 -2.58 -7.00
C ASP A 191 16.47 -2.71 -8.28
N ILE A 192 15.81 -2.77 -9.42
CA ILE A 192 16.42 -2.72 -10.75
C ILE A 192 16.57 -1.30 -11.28
N SER A 193 15.86 -0.33 -10.72
CA SER A 193 15.77 1.07 -11.20
C SER A 193 16.66 1.99 -10.37
N GLU A 194 17.71 2.55 -10.98
CA GLU A 194 18.58 3.54 -10.32
C GLU A 194 17.78 4.76 -9.82
N GLU A 195 16.81 5.25 -10.59
CA GLU A 195 15.98 6.40 -10.19
C GLU A 195 15.21 6.15 -8.90
N ARG A 196 14.67 4.91 -8.72
CA ARG A 196 13.99 4.51 -7.49
C ARG A 196 14.95 4.32 -6.33
N LEU A 197 16.14 3.78 -6.60
CA LEU A 197 17.20 3.64 -5.61
C LEU A 197 17.68 5.01 -5.12
N ASP A 198 17.81 5.99 -6.00
CA ASP A 198 18.12 7.38 -5.65
C ASP A 198 17.03 7.98 -4.76
N LEU A 199 15.74 7.71 -5.06
CA LEU A 199 14.63 8.11 -4.20
C LEU A 199 14.75 7.47 -2.81
N ALA A 200 15.03 6.17 -2.72
CA ALA A 200 15.21 5.49 -1.43
C ALA A 200 16.34 6.12 -0.61
N MET A 201 17.46 6.48 -1.23
CA MET A 201 18.55 7.18 -0.55
C MET A 201 18.13 8.55 -0.01
N ARG A 202 17.44 9.36 -0.82
CA ARG A 202 16.89 10.66 -0.37
C ARG A 202 15.88 10.49 0.77
N MET A 203 15.14 9.39 0.76
CA MET A 203 14.12 9.09 1.78
C MET A 203 14.69 8.45 3.04
N GLY A 204 15.99 8.13 3.09
CA GLY A 204 16.69 7.72 4.30
C GLY A 204 17.16 6.26 4.36
N ALA A 205 17.23 5.56 3.23
CA ALA A 205 17.92 4.27 3.16
C ALA A 205 19.39 4.43 3.56
N ASP A 206 19.97 3.44 4.25
CA ASP A 206 21.39 3.45 4.62
C ASP A 206 22.29 2.98 3.49
N ALA A 207 21.76 2.17 2.58
CA ALA A 207 22.39 1.73 1.35
C ALA A 207 21.34 1.25 0.35
N VAL A 208 21.71 1.22 -0.91
CA VAL A 208 20.90 0.67 -2.00
C VAL A 208 21.70 -0.29 -2.86
N ILE A 209 21.05 -1.29 -3.41
CA ILE A 209 21.66 -2.31 -4.27
C ILE A 209 20.84 -2.40 -5.56
N ASN A 210 21.50 -2.15 -6.69
CA ASN A 210 20.91 -2.42 -7.99
C ASN A 210 21.09 -3.90 -8.34
N THR A 211 19.99 -4.64 -8.41
CA THR A 211 20.00 -6.09 -8.63
C THR A 211 20.25 -6.51 -10.08
N THR A 212 20.44 -5.56 -10.99
CA THR A 212 20.88 -5.84 -12.37
C THR A 212 22.39 -6.01 -12.50
N LYS A 213 23.17 -5.63 -11.46
CA LYS A 213 24.63 -5.80 -11.44
C LYS A 213 25.00 -7.25 -11.13
N GLU A 214 26.05 -7.78 -11.77
CA GLU A 214 26.46 -9.17 -11.59
C GLU A 214 26.87 -9.50 -10.15
N ASN A 215 27.50 -8.56 -9.45
CA ASN A 215 28.02 -8.73 -8.09
C ASN A 215 27.07 -8.25 -6.98
N TYR A 216 25.79 -7.98 -7.29
CA TYR A 216 24.84 -7.42 -6.32
C TYR A 216 24.69 -8.24 -5.03
N MET A 217 24.75 -9.57 -5.13
CA MET A 217 24.63 -10.45 -3.97
C MET A 217 25.87 -10.36 -3.07
N GLU A 218 27.06 -10.27 -3.67
CA GLU A 218 28.32 -10.10 -2.92
C GLU A 218 28.32 -8.75 -2.20
N GLU A 219 27.95 -7.66 -2.90
CA GLU A 219 27.79 -6.33 -2.29
C GLU A 219 26.79 -6.36 -1.13
N ALA A 220 25.63 -6.99 -1.32
CA ALA A 220 24.59 -7.11 -0.30
C ALA A 220 25.07 -7.84 0.95
N MET A 221 25.75 -8.95 0.76
CA MET A 221 26.26 -9.75 1.89
C MET A 221 27.44 -9.07 2.59
N ALA A 222 28.29 -8.33 1.88
CA ALA A 222 29.39 -7.56 2.46
C ALA A 222 28.88 -6.51 3.48
N ILE A 223 27.73 -5.89 3.24
CA ILE A 223 27.12 -4.90 4.14
C ILE A 223 26.86 -5.47 5.54
N THR A 224 26.56 -6.76 5.63
CA THR A 224 26.28 -7.49 6.88
C THR A 224 27.44 -8.36 7.37
N GLY A 225 28.62 -8.24 6.75
CA GLY A 225 29.77 -9.09 7.04
C GLY A 225 29.51 -10.57 6.77
N GLY A 226 28.75 -10.88 5.74
CA GLY A 226 28.40 -12.23 5.31
C GLY A 226 27.30 -12.92 6.14
N LYS A 227 26.70 -12.25 7.13
CA LYS A 227 25.70 -12.84 8.03
C LYS A 227 24.29 -12.86 7.45
N GLY A 228 24.00 -12.02 6.43
CA GLY A 228 22.65 -11.78 5.92
C GLY A 228 21.87 -10.81 6.77
N TYR A 229 20.58 -10.67 6.43
CA TYR A 229 19.65 -9.68 7.03
C TYR A 229 18.71 -10.35 8.02
N GLU A 230 18.52 -9.73 9.17
CA GLU A 230 17.66 -10.27 10.23
C GLU A 230 16.18 -10.08 9.93
N TYR A 231 15.84 -9.07 9.11
CA TYR A 231 14.51 -8.89 8.52
C TYR A 231 14.64 -8.71 7.02
N VAL A 232 13.81 -9.42 6.27
CA VAL A 232 13.71 -9.31 4.82
C VAL A 232 12.26 -9.10 4.44
N PHE A 233 11.93 -7.97 3.84
CA PHE A 233 10.58 -7.64 3.37
C PHE A 233 10.57 -7.68 1.84
N GLU A 234 9.79 -8.58 1.28
CA GLU A 234 9.54 -8.66 -0.15
C GLU A 234 8.29 -7.85 -0.49
N THR A 235 8.44 -6.82 -1.32
CA THR A 235 7.39 -5.85 -1.64
C THR A 235 7.12 -5.70 -3.13
N ALA A 236 7.89 -6.40 -3.99
CA ALA A 236 7.78 -6.29 -5.44
C ALA A 236 6.82 -7.32 -6.06
N GLY A 237 6.58 -8.45 -5.38
CA GLY A 237 5.74 -9.52 -5.91
C GLY A 237 6.36 -10.24 -7.13
N GLN A 238 7.70 -10.23 -7.25
CA GLN A 238 8.37 -10.82 -8.39
C GLN A 238 9.11 -12.10 -8.00
N VAL A 239 9.07 -13.11 -8.87
CA VAL A 239 9.74 -14.40 -8.62
C VAL A 239 11.22 -14.25 -8.23
N PRO A 240 12.04 -13.40 -8.92
CA PRO A 240 13.42 -13.20 -8.54
C PRO A 240 13.62 -12.63 -7.13
N THR A 241 12.79 -11.65 -6.73
CA THR A 241 12.88 -11.04 -5.39
C THR A 241 12.42 -12.01 -4.29
N MET A 242 11.44 -12.86 -4.57
CA MET A 242 11.01 -13.91 -3.64
C MET A 242 12.10 -14.96 -3.41
N HIS A 243 12.84 -15.35 -4.45
CA HIS A 243 14.03 -16.23 -4.30
C HIS A 243 15.15 -15.52 -3.51
N MET A 244 15.43 -14.27 -3.88
CA MET A 244 16.44 -13.45 -3.21
C MET A 244 16.16 -13.30 -1.71
N ALA A 245 14.90 -13.23 -1.29
CA ALA A 245 14.54 -13.14 0.12
C ALA A 245 15.07 -14.33 0.95
N PHE A 246 15.04 -15.54 0.40
CA PHE A 246 15.59 -16.74 1.04
C PHE A 246 17.12 -16.72 1.12
N GLU A 247 17.77 -16.15 0.12
CA GLU A 247 19.23 -16.08 0.04
C GLU A 247 19.79 -15.04 1.00
N LEU A 248 19.17 -13.85 1.06
CA LEU A 248 19.58 -12.73 1.91
C LEU A 248 19.28 -12.94 3.40
N ALA A 249 18.32 -13.80 3.74
CA ALA A 249 17.95 -14.06 5.13
C ALA A 249 19.15 -14.55 5.96
N ALA A 250 19.35 -13.94 7.14
CA ALA A 250 20.29 -14.44 8.14
C ALA A 250 19.75 -15.69 8.85
N ASN A 251 20.58 -16.32 9.69
CA ASN A 251 20.09 -17.36 10.60
C ASN A 251 19.06 -16.76 11.57
N LYS A 252 17.93 -17.47 11.77
CA LYS A 252 16.81 -17.03 12.61
C LYS A 252 16.16 -15.71 12.15
N ALA A 253 16.31 -15.33 10.88
CA ALA A 253 15.70 -14.15 10.32
C ALA A 253 14.17 -14.23 10.29
N HIS A 254 13.55 -13.10 10.00
CA HIS A 254 12.13 -12.95 9.69
C HIS A 254 12.00 -12.51 8.23
N VAL A 255 11.38 -13.32 7.40
CA VAL A 255 11.09 -13.03 5.99
C VAL A 255 9.60 -12.79 5.84
N CYS A 256 9.21 -11.64 5.29
CA CYS A 256 7.82 -11.26 5.08
C CYS A 256 7.52 -11.03 3.61
N PHE A 257 6.52 -11.69 3.08
CA PHE A 257 5.97 -11.44 1.76
C PHE A 257 4.76 -10.50 1.87
N ILE A 258 4.96 -9.25 1.41
CA ILE A 258 3.92 -8.24 1.27
C ILE A 258 3.48 -8.16 -0.21
N GLY A 259 4.44 -8.34 -1.13
CA GLY A 259 4.18 -8.39 -2.56
C GLY A 259 3.38 -9.65 -2.95
N THR A 260 2.39 -9.47 -3.82
CA THR A 260 1.62 -10.60 -4.36
C THR A 260 2.31 -11.11 -5.64
N PRO A 261 2.60 -12.42 -5.77
CA PRO A 261 3.23 -12.95 -6.96
C PRO A 261 2.31 -12.84 -8.18
N HIS A 262 2.87 -12.47 -9.31
CA HIS A 262 2.18 -12.35 -10.60
C HIS A 262 2.45 -13.52 -11.55
N ALA A 263 3.24 -14.51 -11.13
CA ALA A 263 3.57 -15.71 -11.86
C ALA A 263 3.75 -16.89 -10.91
N ASP A 264 3.82 -18.10 -11.45
CA ASP A 264 4.07 -19.31 -10.67
C ASP A 264 5.43 -19.22 -9.95
N LEU A 265 5.41 -19.50 -8.67
CA LEU A 265 6.60 -19.46 -7.80
C LEU A 265 7.09 -20.88 -7.55
N THR A 266 8.26 -21.19 -8.10
CA THR A 266 8.89 -22.51 -7.96
C THR A 266 10.25 -22.37 -7.29
N PHE A 267 10.49 -23.12 -6.21
CA PHE A 267 11.77 -23.22 -5.54
C PHE A 267 12.47 -24.53 -5.89
N THR A 268 13.76 -24.46 -6.17
CA THR A 268 14.58 -25.68 -6.20
C THR A 268 14.74 -26.21 -4.76
N PRO A 269 15.03 -27.51 -4.57
CA PRO A 269 15.32 -28.06 -3.23
C PRO A 269 16.40 -27.26 -2.48
N LYS A 270 17.45 -26.82 -3.16
CA LYS A 270 18.53 -26.01 -2.57
C LYS A 270 18.05 -24.65 -2.09
N GLN A 271 17.20 -23.96 -2.86
CA GLN A 271 16.63 -22.67 -2.45
C GLN A 271 15.71 -22.83 -1.25
N TRP A 272 14.81 -23.82 -1.29
CA TRP A 272 13.88 -24.10 -0.20
C TRP A 272 14.61 -24.48 1.10
N GLU A 273 15.68 -25.28 0.99
CA GLU A 273 16.48 -25.74 2.13
C GLU A 273 17.13 -24.60 2.93
N ASN A 274 17.26 -23.38 2.33
CA ASN A 274 17.69 -22.20 3.07
C ASN A 274 16.79 -21.91 4.29
N MET A 275 15.47 -22.11 4.16
CA MET A 275 14.56 -21.93 5.29
C MET A 275 14.87 -22.89 6.42
N ASN A 276 15.07 -24.17 6.10
CA ASN A 276 15.41 -25.19 7.10
C ASN A 276 16.77 -24.96 7.74
N ARG A 277 17.79 -24.68 6.92
CA ARG A 277 19.19 -24.54 7.39
C ARG A 277 19.43 -23.26 8.18
N LYS A 278 18.72 -22.20 7.87
CA LYS A 278 18.78 -20.91 8.57
C LYS A 278 17.73 -20.80 9.66
N GLU A 279 16.75 -21.71 9.72
CA GLU A 279 15.62 -21.70 10.64
C GLU A 279 14.92 -20.33 10.70
N PHE A 280 14.82 -19.64 9.55
CA PHE A 280 14.10 -18.37 9.50
C PHE A 280 12.58 -18.58 9.47
N LYS A 281 11.86 -17.59 9.96
CA LYS A 281 10.38 -17.55 9.90
C LYS A 281 9.96 -16.93 8.58
N LEU A 282 9.02 -17.57 7.87
CA LEU A 282 8.35 -17.02 6.69
C LEU A 282 6.93 -16.62 7.03
N THR A 283 6.59 -15.36 6.77
CA THR A 283 5.28 -14.76 7.09
C THR A 283 4.69 -14.11 5.85
N GLY A 284 3.38 -14.26 5.63
CA GLY A 284 2.61 -13.46 4.69
C GLY A 284 2.01 -12.23 5.38
N SER A 285 1.86 -11.13 4.63
CA SER A 285 1.14 -9.95 5.09
C SER A 285 0.02 -9.62 4.11
N TRP A 286 -1.19 -9.40 4.62
CA TRP A 286 -2.36 -9.14 3.79
C TRP A 286 -3.18 -7.97 4.31
N MET A 287 -3.35 -6.93 3.48
CA MET A 287 -4.01 -5.67 3.86
C MET A 287 -3.31 -4.97 5.05
N SER A 288 -4.07 -4.28 5.94
CA SER A 288 -3.48 -3.45 7.01
C SER A 288 -4.43 -3.19 8.17
N TYR A 289 -5.08 -4.25 8.68
CA TYR A 289 -6.12 -4.08 9.69
C TYR A 289 -5.84 -4.92 10.93
N SER A 290 -5.91 -4.25 12.09
CA SER A 290 -5.73 -4.86 13.40
C SER A 290 -6.78 -4.38 14.40
N SER A 291 -6.82 -4.98 15.59
CA SER A 291 -7.75 -4.59 16.65
C SER A 291 -7.14 -3.50 17.54
N PRO A 292 -7.96 -2.48 17.95
CA PRO A 292 -9.34 -2.19 17.51
C PRO A 292 -9.38 -1.70 16.06
N PHE A 293 -10.46 -2.02 15.34
CA PHE A 293 -10.63 -1.62 13.93
C PHE A 293 -10.65 -0.09 13.76
N PRO A 294 -10.00 0.49 12.72
CA PRO A 294 -9.31 -0.17 11.61
C PRO A 294 -7.87 -0.63 11.92
N GLY A 295 -7.31 -0.28 13.07
CA GLY A 295 -6.00 -0.71 13.51
C GLY A 295 -5.05 0.45 13.79
N LYS A 296 -4.08 0.20 14.67
CA LYS A 296 -3.04 1.17 15.03
C LYS A 296 -2.19 1.64 13.85
N GLU A 297 -2.16 0.87 12.77
CA GLU A 297 -1.47 1.21 11.53
C GLU A 297 -1.94 2.57 10.99
N TRP A 298 -3.24 2.83 11.05
CA TRP A 298 -3.87 4.06 10.55
C TRP A 298 -3.55 5.26 11.46
N ASP A 299 -3.68 5.10 12.77
CA ASP A 299 -3.38 6.15 13.74
C ASP A 299 -1.88 6.53 13.72
N LEU A 300 -1.00 5.51 13.65
CA LEU A 300 0.45 5.74 13.55
C LEU A 300 0.80 6.45 12.24
N THR A 301 0.18 6.06 11.12
CA THR A 301 0.42 6.73 9.83
C THR A 301 0.04 8.22 9.91
N ALA A 302 -1.14 8.54 10.45
CA ALA A 302 -1.56 9.93 10.64
C ALA A 302 -0.59 10.69 11.55
N HIS A 303 -0.19 10.10 12.67
CA HIS A 303 0.76 10.70 13.62
C HIS A 303 2.13 10.99 13.00
N TYR A 304 2.72 10.00 12.31
CA TYR A 304 4.07 10.13 11.79
C TYR A 304 4.17 11.01 10.54
N PHE A 305 3.10 11.15 9.77
CA PHE A 305 2.99 12.18 8.75
C PHE A 305 2.89 13.58 9.37
N ALA A 306 2.05 13.76 10.39
CA ALA A 306 1.89 15.04 11.08
C ALA A 306 3.19 15.53 11.73
N THR A 307 4.00 14.62 12.30
CA THR A 307 5.29 14.94 12.91
C THR A 307 6.44 15.06 11.90
N GLY A 308 6.20 14.77 10.61
CA GLY A 308 7.21 14.82 9.55
C GLY A 308 8.25 13.70 9.61
N GLN A 309 8.09 12.71 10.48
CA GLN A 309 8.99 11.54 10.55
C GLN A 309 8.73 10.57 9.39
N LEU A 310 7.47 10.38 9.01
CA LEU A 310 7.10 9.73 7.77
C LEU A 310 7.14 10.78 6.66
N LYS A 311 8.12 10.66 5.79
CA LYS A 311 8.42 11.65 4.76
C LYS A 311 7.63 11.38 3.47
N PHE A 312 7.31 12.45 2.78
CA PHE A 312 6.74 12.42 1.45
C PHE A 312 7.61 13.25 0.50
N ASP A 313 8.19 12.58 -0.49
CA ASP A 313 9.00 13.21 -1.54
C ASP A 313 8.15 13.29 -2.82
N PRO A 314 8.19 14.38 -3.59
CA PRO A 314 7.49 14.47 -4.88
C PRO A 314 7.78 13.30 -5.83
N GLY A 315 8.94 12.65 -5.73
CA GLY A 315 9.30 11.46 -6.48
C GLY A 315 8.44 10.20 -6.18
N PHE A 316 7.60 10.22 -5.13
CA PHE A 316 6.56 9.21 -4.96
C PHE A 316 5.51 9.27 -6.06
N ILE A 317 5.25 10.47 -6.58
CA ILE A 317 4.20 10.72 -7.55
C ILE A 317 4.82 10.74 -8.94
N TYR A 318 4.50 9.72 -9.74
CA TYR A 318 4.87 9.72 -11.15
C TYR A 318 4.14 10.82 -11.92
N ARG A 319 2.82 10.94 -11.69
CA ARG A 319 1.99 11.96 -12.34
C ARG A 319 0.71 12.24 -11.54
N LYS A 320 0.32 13.52 -11.49
CA LYS A 320 -1.05 13.93 -11.12
C LYS A 320 -1.85 14.11 -12.40
N MET A 321 -3.02 13.53 -12.45
CA MET A 321 -3.91 13.58 -13.62
C MET A 321 -5.33 13.92 -13.16
N PRO A 322 -6.08 14.71 -13.94
CA PRO A 322 -7.49 14.93 -13.63
C PRO A 322 -8.27 13.62 -13.72
N MET A 323 -9.33 13.50 -12.93
CA MET A 323 -10.19 12.30 -12.91
C MET A 323 -10.74 11.96 -14.31
N SER A 324 -10.97 12.97 -15.14
CA SER A 324 -11.39 12.81 -16.54
C SER A 324 -10.41 12.05 -17.43
N GLN A 325 -9.14 11.96 -17.02
CA GLN A 325 -8.08 11.22 -17.73
C GLN A 325 -7.77 9.85 -17.13
N ALA A 326 -8.67 9.30 -16.32
CA ALA A 326 -8.45 8.01 -15.67
C ALA A 326 -8.18 6.87 -16.69
N GLN A 327 -8.85 6.87 -17.84
CA GLN A 327 -8.58 5.92 -18.92
C GLN A 327 -7.12 5.99 -19.40
N GLU A 328 -6.62 7.21 -19.67
CA GLU A 328 -5.21 7.43 -20.04
C GLU A 328 -4.26 6.98 -18.93
N ALA A 329 -4.58 7.31 -17.68
CA ALA A 329 -3.79 6.91 -16.52
C ALA A 329 -3.59 5.40 -16.42
N PHE A 330 -4.63 4.60 -16.63
CA PHE A 330 -4.52 3.13 -16.66
C PHE A 330 -3.73 2.65 -17.88
N GLN A 331 -3.87 3.28 -19.05
CA GLN A 331 -3.13 2.88 -20.25
C GLN A 331 -1.60 3.06 -20.10
N LEU A 332 -1.12 4.02 -19.28
CA LEU A 332 0.31 4.19 -19.01
C LEU A 332 0.95 2.93 -18.41
N TYR A 333 0.20 2.14 -17.65
CA TYR A 333 0.70 0.89 -17.06
C TYR A 333 0.89 -0.25 -18.08
N LYS A 334 0.37 -0.14 -19.31
CA LYS A 334 0.64 -1.11 -20.38
C LYS A 334 2.10 -1.13 -20.83
N THR A 335 2.84 -0.05 -20.59
CA THR A 335 4.26 0.01 -20.88
C THR A 335 5.04 -0.38 -19.62
N PRO A 336 5.68 -1.56 -19.58
CA PRO A 336 6.43 -2.03 -18.42
C PRO A 336 7.51 -1.02 -18.00
N GLY A 337 7.59 -0.71 -16.71
CA GLY A 337 8.60 0.20 -16.15
C GLY A 337 8.41 1.68 -16.45
N LEU A 338 7.37 2.09 -17.20
CA LEU A 338 7.09 3.50 -17.48
C LEU A 338 6.63 4.23 -16.21
N VAL A 339 5.67 3.66 -15.49
CA VAL A 339 5.14 4.26 -14.25
C VAL A 339 6.05 3.88 -13.09
N LYS A 340 6.93 4.80 -12.71
CA LYS A 340 7.92 4.61 -11.64
C LYS A 340 7.49 5.25 -10.30
N GLY A 341 6.24 5.22 -9.99
CA GLY A 341 5.68 5.83 -8.79
C GLY A 341 4.17 5.67 -8.78
N LYS A 342 3.51 6.51 -8.01
CA LYS A 342 2.04 6.54 -7.91
C LYS A 342 1.46 7.51 -8.94
N ILE A 343 0.42 7.10 -9.65
CA ILE A 343 -0.45 8.06 -10.33
C ILE A 343 -1.54 8.47 -9.34
N LEU A 344 -1.73 9.78 -9.17
CA LEU A 344 -2.83 10.36 -8.42
C LEU A 344 -3.86 10.95 -9.38
N LEU A 345 -5.10 10.53 -9.22
CA LEU A 345 -6.25 11.17 -9.85
C LEU A 345 -6.77 12.28 -8.92
N THR A 346 -7.04 13.45 -9.48
CA THR A 346 -7.53 14.60 -8.73
C THR A 346 -8.79 15.14 -9.38
N ASN A 347 -9.71 15.67 -8.58
CA ASN A 347 -10.84 16.44 -9.11
C ASN A 347 -10.35 17.87 -9.36
N GLU A 348 -10.64 18.39 -10.54
CA GLU A 348 -10.50 19.82 -10.84
C GLU A 348 -11.55 20.56 -10.00
N ASP A 349 -11.15 21.64 -9.32
CA ASP A 349 -12.04 22.51 -8.57
C ASP A 349 -12.91 23.35 -9.50
#